data_4e04d908f74b919d225821934714acb9
#
_entry.id   4e04d908f74b919d225821934714acb9
#
_cell.length_a   1.000
_cell.length_b   1.000
_cell.length_c   1.000
_cell.angle_alpha   90.00
_cell.angle_beta   90.00
_cell.angle_gamma   90.00
#
_symmetry.space_group_name_H-M   'P 1'
#
loop_
_entity.id
_entity.type
_entity.pdbx_description
1 polymer ?
#
loop_
_entity_poly.entity_id
_entity_poly.type
_entity_poly.pdbx_seq_one_letter_code
_entity_poly.pdbx_strand_id
1 'polypeptide(L)'
;MPRRSLGALAAAAASVVVLVPVPAHAEPAPLLVVEGRGFGHGVGMPQDGAYTMATNGSSAAAILSHFYPGTAIARRAATVRVGVLDSPAAVVVVLPSGGEVRDAAAGAQSAGFPITVNPGGSVSLAVEGGKYKATPLAGATVNRAPAAPVAATPAPAPPPTTVPPTTTTTNLLDSLLQPLVSTTVPAAAAAPTAVAPSATVPASQNFALSSRSLWAVPRGEATVALPGSGRSYRGLIQVASGGKGLQVTNEVDVEQYLRGLGEVPASWPAAALQAQAITARTFAIRAAVAGKTLCDTQQCQVYIGAGNEHGSTSAAAVATKGQVLTYKGALAETVYSASAGGLTATAEEGFGPGSPDIPYLNPVRYDVGDPQLWALTLPLQQAGGRLGYRGEVREAKVTRTGPSGRPLEIVFDGASGPMAVNGHRFWAEFQLRSTLFTLRTEVAEPPPEGEQLATRVAGELPPGVAGSSARPVPGRAVVAASTPSLGRAPWVGLAALLLAMWANTAHRATRRRAPAPATAPDVDPA
;
A
#
# COMPACT_ATOMS: atom_id res chain seq x y z
N MET A 1 84.36 -11.31 22.76
CA MET A 1 82.99 -10.92 23.05
C MET A 1 82.07 -11.95 22.45
N PRO A 2 81.28 -12.71 23.23
CA PRO A 2 80.62 -13.90 22.73
C PRO A 2 79.22 -13.59 22.18
N ARG A 3 78.92 -14.27 21.09
CA ARG A 3 77.59 -14.33 20.47
C ARG A 3 76.63 -15.19 21.30
N ARG A 4 75.47 -14.66 21.68
CA ARG A 4 74.39 -15.42 22.31
C ARG A 4 73.43 -15.91 21.21
N SER A 5 73.32 -17.21 21.07
CA SER A 5 72.31 -17.94 20.28
C SER A 5 71.00 -17.95 21.04
N LEU A 6 69.87 -17.44 20.43
CA LEU A 6 68.51 -17.68 20.90
C LEU A 6 68.02 -18.99 20.28
N GLY A 7 67.76 -19.98 21.12
CA GLY A 7 67.07 -21.20 20.74
C GLY A 7 65.56 -20.94 20.66
N ALA A 8 64.98 -21.34 19.52
CA ALA A 8 63.52 -21.35 19.30
C ALA A 8 62.95 -22.65 19.91
N LEU A 9 62.07 -22.50 20.94
CA LEU A 9 61.21 -23.61 21.39
C LEU A 9 60.03 -23.74 20.44
N ALA A 10 59.95 -24.83 19.71
CA ALA A 10 58.76 -25.21 18.95
C ALA A 10 57.80 -25.94 19.91
N ALA A 11 56.66 -25.31 20.22
CA ALA A 11 55.55 -25.95 20.94
C ALA A 11 54.69 -26.72 19.93
N ALA A 12 54.74 -28.05 20.02
CA ALA A 12 53.83 -28.95 19.29
C ALA A 12 52.44 -28.92 19.93
N ALA A 13 51.46 -28.28 19.29
CA ALA A 13 50.06 -28.36 19.68
C ALA A 13 49.48 -29.70 19.19
N ALA A 14 49.25 -30.62 20.09
CA ALA A 14 48.52 -31.85 19.83
C ALA A 14 47.02 -31.53 19.72
N SER A 15 46.47 -31.55 18.52
CA SER A 15 45.02 -31.43 18.29
C SER A 15 44.34 -32.75 18.69
N VAL A 16 43.60 -32.74 19.78
CA VAL A 16 42.71 -33.83 20.18
C VAL A 16 41.46 -33.75 19.28
N VAL A 17 41.36 -34.63 18.31
CA VAL A 17 40.12 -34.84 17.52
C VAL A 17 39.17 -35.64 18.40
N VAL A 18 38.18 -34.96 18.99
CA VAL A 18 37.02 -35.58 19.64
C VAL A 18 36.10 -36.08 18.52
N LEU A 19 36.15 -37.35 18.20
CA LEU A 19 35.13 -38.00 17.41
C LEU A 19 33.86 -38.10 18.22
N VAL A 20 32.92 -37.14 17.99
CA VAL A 20 31.56 -37.28 18.48
C VAL A 20 30.89 -38.33 17.59
N PRO A 21 30.39 -39.44 18.15
CA PRO A 21 29.66 -40.43 17.36
C PRO A 21 28.38 -39.73 16.82
N VAL A 22 28.34 -39.53 15.51
CA VAL A 22 27.09 -39.13 14.81
C VAL A 22 26.17 -40.35 14.89
N PRO A 23 24.95 -40.25 15.45
CA PRO A 23 24.04 -41.40 15.44
C PRO A 23 23.76 -41.83 14.00
N ALA A 24 24.09 -43.09 13.71
CA ALA A 24 24.13 -43.66 12.37
C ALA A 24 22.74 -43.87 11.72
N HIS A 25 21.64 -43.49 12.36
CA HIS A 25 20.28 -43.61 11.83
C HIS A 25 19.42 -42.43 12.31
N ALA A 26 19.60 -41.26 11.69
CA ALA A 26 18.56 -40.27 11.75
C ALA A 26 17.41 -40.82 10.87
N GLU A 27 16.29 -41.21 11.49
CA GLU A 27 15.08 -41.56 10.74
C GLU A 27 14.76 -40.42 9.77
N PRO A 28 14.39 -40.75 8.51
CA PRO A 28 14.10 -39.70 7.53
C PRO A 28 12.93 -38.85 8.01
N ALA A 29 13.21 -37.59 8.32
CA ALA A 29 12.21 -36.67 8.83
C ALA A 29 11.23 -36.32 7.70
N PRO A 30 9.91 -36.43 7.95
CA PRO A 30 8.92 -36.08 6.95
C PRO A 30 9.02 -34.60 6.58
N LEU A 31 8.99 -34.32 5.27
CA LEU A 31 9.05 -32.99 4.69
C LEU A 31 7.65 -32.57 4.24
N LEU A 32 7.34 -31.30 4.44
CA LEU A 32 6.21 -30.64 3.82
C LEU A 32 6.69 -29.97 2.55
N VAL A 33 6.14 -30.39 1.41
CA VAL A 33 6.37 -29.77 0.11
C VAL A 33 5.14 -28.96 -0.27
N VAL A 34 5.33 -27.67 -0.49
CA VAL A 34 4.30 -26.73 -0.91
C VAL A 34 4.66 -26.23 -2.30
N GLU A 35 3.77 -26.41 -3.26
CA GLU A 35 3.96 -25.98 -4.64
C GLU A 35 2.82 -25.07 -5.04
N GLY A 36 3.14 -23.95 -5.68
CA GLY A 36 2.14 -22.98 -6.06
C GLY A 36 2.49 -22.22 -7.33
N ARG A 37 1.57 -21.35 -7.70
CA ARG A 37 1.71 -20.47 -8.86
C ARG A 37 1.05 -19.12 -8.61
N GLY A 38 1.56 -18.08 -9.31
CA GLY A 38 1.07 -16.71 -9.15
C GLY A 38 1.82 -15.92 -8.07
N PHE A 39 1.39 -14.68 -7.86
CA PHE A 39 1.97 -13.76 -6.90
C PHE A 39 0.92 -12.80 -6.35
N GLY A 40 0.64 -12.88 -5.04
CA GLY A 40 -0.34 -12.08 -4.31
C GLY A 40 -1.60 -12.86 -3.98
N HIS A 41 -2.65 -12.12 -3.58
CA HIS A 41 -3.92 -12.68 -3.09
C HIS A 41 -4.82 -13.27 -4.20
N GLY A 42 -4.59 -12.91 -5.46
CA GLY A 42 -5.31 -13.44 -6.62
C GLY A 42 -6.74 -12.94 -6.83
N VAL A 43 -7.26 -12.06 -6.00
CA VAL A 43 -8.63 -11.51 -6.12
C VAL A 43 -8.66 -10.33 -7.08
N GLY A 44 -9.70 -10.22 -7.91
CA GLY A 44 -9.90 -9.12 -8.86
C GLY A 44 -8.98 -9.21 -10.07
N MET A 45 -8.44 -8.09 -10.55
CA MET A 45 -7.63 -8.05 -11.77
C MET A 45 -6.18 -8.50 -11.52
N PRO A 46 -5.72 -9.62 -12.10
CA PRO A 46 -4.29 -9.94 -12.13
C PRO A 46 -3.60 -9.03 -13.16
N GLN A 47 -2.49 -8.43 -12.77
CA GLN A 47 -1.74 -7.51 -13.62
C GLN A 47 -1.14 -8.21 -14.85
N ASP A 48 -0.64 -9.44 -14.69
CA ASP A 48 -0.17 -10.29 -15.79
C ASP A 48 -1.29 -10.64 -16.77
N GLY A 49 -2.50 -10.90 -16.28
CA GLY A 49 -3.69 -11.13 -17.10
C GLY A 49 -4.08 -9.88 -17.90
N ALA A 50 -4.06 -8.70 -17.26
CA ALA A 50 -4.30 -7.43 -17.96
C ALA A 50 -3.23 -7.18 -19.03
N TYR A 51 -1.96 -7.48 -18.75
CA TYR A 51 -0.87 -7.39 -19.72
C TYR A 51 -1.09 -8.32 -20.91
N THR A 52 -1.38 -9.60 -20.68
CA THR A 52 -1.59 -10.61 -21.73
C THR A 52 -2.78 -10.25 -22.61
N MET A 53 -3.92 -9.86 -22.02
CA MET A 53 -5.09 -9.43 -22.76
C MET A 53 -4.80 -8.19 -23.62
N ALA A 54 -4.08 -7.20 -23.08
CA ALA A 54 -3.71 -6.00 -23.83
C ALA A 54 -2.74 -6.31 -24.98
N THR A 55 -1.79 -7.21 -24.76
CA THR A 55 -0.86 -7.68 -25.81
C THR A 55 -1.59 -8.39 -26.94
N ASN A 56 -2.68 -9.10 -26.62
CA ASN A 56 -3.56 -9.77 -27.56
C ASN A 56 -4.64 -8.82 -28.16
N GLY A 57 -4.49 -7.50 -27.98
CA GLY A 57 -5.33 -6.49 -28.61
C GLY A 57 -6.60 -6.12 -27.84
N SER A 58 -6.81 -6.61 -26.63
CA SER A 58 -7.96 -6.22 -25.81
C SER A 58 -7.87 -4.76 -25.37
N SER A 59 -8.99 -4.06 -25.39
CA SER A 59 -9.10 -2.70 -24.84
C SER A 59 -9.12 -2.72 -23.31
N ALA A 60 -8.82 -1.58 -22.67
CA ALA A 60 -8.95 -1.42 -21.23
C ALA A 60 -10.36 -1.76 -20.71
N ALA A 61 -11.40 -1.38 -21.46
CA ALA A 61 -12.78 -1.71 -21.11
C ALA A 61 -13.04 -3.22 -21.13
N ALA A 62 -12.52 -3.94 -22.14
CA ALA A 62 -12.65 -5.39 -22.23
C ALA A 62 -11.92 -6.08 -21.06
N ILE A 63 -10.71 -5.63 -20.71
CA ILE A 63 -9.94 -6.14 -19.56
C ILE A 63 -10.73 -5.96 -18.26
N LEU A 64 -11.25 -4.75 -18.02
CA LEU A 64 -12.02 -4.45 -16.81
C LEU A 64 -13.33 -5.24 -16.74
N SER A 65 -14.05 -5.39 -17.84
CA SER A 65 -15.28 -6.19 -17.89
C SER A 65 -15.01 -7.67 -17.64
N HIS A 66 -13.85 -8.18 -18.04
CA HIS A 66 -13.45 -9.57 -17.81
C HIS A 66 -13.20 -9.84 -16.33
N PHE A 67 -12.45 -8.97 -15.64
CA PHE A 67 -12.05 -9.19 -14.25
C PHE A 67 -13.02 -8.61 -13.21
N TYR A 68 -13.90 -7.70 -13.62
CA TYR A 68 -14.94 -7.09 -12.77
C TYR A 68 -16.29 -7.11 -13.49
N PRO A 69 -16.84 -8.30 -13.80
CA PRO A 69 -18.07 -8.41 -14.57
C PRO A 69 -19.24 -7.71 -13.89
N GLY A 70 -20.10 -7.09 -14.67
CA GLY A 70 -21.26 -6.36 -14.18
C GLY A 70 -20.98 -4.99 -13.54
N THR A 71 -19.72 -4.54 -13.56
CA THR A 71 -19.37 -3.16 -13.20
C THR A 71 -19.56 -2.23 -14.39
N ALA A 72 -19.73 -0.94 -14.10
CA ALA A 72 -19.87 0.11 -15.11
C ALA A 72 -18.84 1.24 -14.86
N ILE A 73 -18.43 1.90 -15.95
CA ILE A 73 -17.60 3.10 -15.86
C ILE A 73 -18.45 4.28 -15.43
N ALA A 74 -17.98 4.99 -14.40
CA ALA A 74 -18.50 6.29 -13.98
C ALA A 74 -17.35 7.30 -13.91
N ARG A 75 -17.64 8.55 -13.52
CA ARG A 75 -16.60 9.57 -13.32
C ARG A 75 -16.64 10.09 -11.89
N ARG A 76 -15.47 10.19 -11.28
CA ARG A 76 -15.26 10.75 -9.95
C ARG A 76 -13.91 11.46 -9.89
N ALA A 77 -13.83 12.46 -9.02
CA ALA A 77 -12.59 13.10 -8.62
C ALA A 77 -12.49 13.09 -7.10
N ALA A 78 -11.31 13.06 -6.55
CA ALA A 78 -11.07 13.17 -5.12
C ALA A 78 -9.61 13.57 -4.84
N THR A 79 -9.42 14.15 -3.67
CA THR A 79 -8.11 14.24 -3.02
C THR A 79 -7.91 12.98 -2.19
N VAL A 80 -6.77 12.35 -2.33
CA VAL A 80 -6.38 11.16 -1.58
C VAL A 80 -5.30 11.49 -0.56
N ARG A 81 -5.25 10.72 0.51
CA ARG A 81 -4.28 10.86 1.59
C ARG A 81 -3.43 9.60 1.65
N VAL A 82 -2.10 9.78 1.63
CA VAL A 82 -1.13 8.67 1.65
C VAL A 82 -0.13 8.90 2.76
N GLY A 83 0.00 7.98 3.69
CA GLY A 83 1.08 7.96 4.67
C GLY A 83 2.39 7.65 3.95
N VAL A 84 3.37 8.56 4.02
CA VAL A 84 4.61 8.45 3.24
C VAL A 84 5.86 8.35 4.12
N LEU A 85 5.71 8.59 5.41
CA LEU A 85 6.78 8.42 6.40
C LEU A 85 6.16 8.29 7.79
N ASP A 86 6.56 7.25 8.52
CA ASP A 86 6.07 6.97 9.86
C ASP A 86 7.14 7.20 10.91
N SER A 87 6.71 7.81 12.02
CA SER A 87 7.45 7.94 13.28
C SER A 87 8.81 8.64 13.25
N PRO A 88 9.14 9.59 12.33
CA PRO A 88 10.33 10.39 12.50
C PRO A 88 10.19 11.32 13.72
N ALA A 89 11.31 11.61 14.39
CA ALA A 89 11.34 12.64 15.44
C ALA A 89 11.20 14.05 14.87
N ALA A 90 11.74 14.27 13.67
CA ALA A 90 11.61 15.50 12.90
C ALA A 90 11.63 15.18 11.40
N VAL A 91 11.07 16.08 10.61
CA VAL A 91 11.02 15.97 9.16
C VAL A 91 11.55 17.25 8.52
N VAL A 92 12.43 17.11 7.55
CA VAL A 92 12.83 18.23 6.68
C VAL A 92 11.99 18.17 5.41
N VAL A 93 11.34 19.30 5.10
CA VAL A 93 10.65 19.51 3.83
C VAL A 93 11.46 20.49 2.99
N VAL A 94 11.63 20.17 1.71
CA VAL A 94 12.27 21.04 0.72
C VAL A 94 11.24 21.39 -0.35
N LEU A 95 11.14 22.66 -0.71
CA LEU A 95 10.23 23.12 -1.76
C LEU A 95 11.06 23.59 -2.98
N PRO A 96 11.31 22.72 -3.97
CA PRO A 96 12.18 23.03 -5.10
C PRO A 96 11.77 24.28 -5.88
N SER A 97 10.48 24.53 -6.03
CA SER A 97 9.91 25.71 -6.70
C SER A 97 9.43 26.80 -5.73
N GLY A 98 9.79 26.67 -4.45
CA GLY A 98 9.28 27.53 -3.39
C GLY A 98 7.85 27.21 -3.01
N GLY A 99 7.33 27.97 -2.05
CA GLY A 99 5.99 27.79 -1.49
C GLY A 99 5.93 28.31 -0.08
N GLU A 100 5.22 27.60 0.79
CA GLU A 100 5.07 28.01 2.18
C GLU A 100 4.83 26.82 3.12
N VAL A 101 5.12 27.02 4.41
CA VAL A 101 4.67 26.12 5.48
C VAL A 101 3.59 26.85 6.28
N ARG A 102 2.43 26.18 6.41
CA ARG A 102 1.23 26.67 7.10
C ARG A 102 0.92 25.82 8.33
N ASP A 103 0.17 26.35 9.26
CA ASP A 103 -0.41 25.62 10.39
C ASP A 103 -1.94 25.43 10.28
N ALA A 104 -2.49 25.74 9.12
CA ALA A 104 -3.86 25.43 8.74
C ALA A 104 -3.92 25.23 7.21
N ALA A 105 -4.70 24.27 6.74
CA ALA A 105 -4.92 24.04 5.32
C ALA A 105 -5.59 25.25 4.65
N ALA A 106 -6.48 25.92 5.37
CA ALA A 106 -7.18 27.15 4.97
C ALA A 106 -7.50 27.99 6.19
N GLY A 107 -7.78 29.29 5.97
CA GLY A 107 -8.18 30.23 7.03
C GLY A 107 -6.99 30.88 7.76
N ALA A 108 -7.26 31.41 8.95
CA ALA A 108 -6.29 32.16 9.72
C ALA A 108 -5.15 31.27 10.24
N GLN A 109 -3.93 31.76 10.09
CA GLN A 109 -2.71 31.12 10.57
C GLN A 109 -2.33 31.64 11.96
N SER A 110 -1.58 30.86 12.74
CA SER A 110 -0.97 31.33 13.99
C SER A 110 0.18 32.31 13.72
N ALA A 111 0.60 33.04 14.74
CA ALA A 111 1.74 33.95 14.64
C ALA A 111 3.01 33.22 14.17
N GLY A 112 3.70 33.80 13.18
CA GLY A 112 4.86 33.18 12.53
C GLY A 112 4.54 32.37 11.29
N PHE A 113 3.27 32.09 11.02
CA PHE A 113 2.82 31.40 9.81
C PHE A 113 2.03 32.36 8.88
N PRO A 114 2.02 32.06 7.55
CA PRO A 114 2.83 31.04 6.90
C PRO A 114 4.33 31.37 6.89
N ILE A 115 5.19 30.36 6.95
CA ILE A 115 6.61 30.52 6.67
C ILE A 115 6.78 30.55 5.16
N THR A 116 7.34 31.64 4.63
CA THR A 116 7.65 31.73 3.19
C THR A 116 8.90 30.93 2.88
N VAL A 117 8.86 30.12 1.84
CA VAL A 117 9.96 29.28 1.38
C VAL A 117 10.30 29.66 -0.07
N ASN A 118 11.50 30.15 -0.30
CA ASN A 118 12.01 30.47 -1.63
C ASN A 118 12.31 29.19 -2.43
N PRO A 119 12.46 29.24 -3.76
CA PRO A 119 12.85 28.07 -4.55
C PRO A 119 14.12 27.40 -3.99
N GLY A 120 14.06 26.08 -3.78
CA GLY A 120 15.13 25.30 -3.16
C GLY A 120 15.22 25.43 -1.64
N GLY A 121 14.39 26.25 -1.02
CA GLY A 121 14.37 26.46 0.43
C GLY A 121 13.82 25.26 1.20
N SER A 122 14.11 25.22 2.50
CA SER A 122 13.76 24.10 3.37
C SER A 122 13.37 24.54 4.78
N VAL A 123 12.53 23.71 5.42
CA VAL A 123 12.04 23.91 6.80
C VAL A 123 12.09 22.57 7.53
N SER A 124 12.58 22.59 8.76
CA SER A 124 12.50 21.46 9.68
C SER A 124 11.21 21.52 10.50
N LEU A 125 10.47 20.44 10.54
CA LEU A 125 9.20 20.28 11.23
C LEU A 125 9.34 19.25 12.32
N ALA A 126 8.99 19.59 13.56
CA ALA A 126 9.11 18.73 14.73
C ALA A 126 7.95 18.97 15.70
N VAL A 127 7.86 18.17 16.76
CA VAL A 127 6.99 18.42 17.92
C VAL A 127 7.88 18.58 19.15
N GLU A 128 7.73 19.71 19.83
CA GLU A 128 8.43 20.01 21.09
C GLU A 128 7.42 20.55 22.13
N GLY A 129 7.43 19.99 23.33
CA GLY A 129 6.54 20.41 24.40
C GLY A 129 5.03 20.36 24.00
N GLY A 130 4.64 19.38 23.19
CA GLY A 130 3.27 19.24 22.71
C GLY A 130 2.83 20.24 21.63
N LYS A 131 3.75 21.06 21.13
CA LYS A 131 3.51 22.00 20.03
C LYS A 131 4.29 21.62 18.78
N TYR A 132 3.73 21.89 17.63
CA TYR A 132 4.42 21.76 16.35
C TYR A 132 5.38 22.94 16.18
N LYS A 133 6.62 22.63 15.89
CA LYS A 133 7.69 23.60 15.67
C LYS A 133 8.13 23.54 14.21
N ALA A 134 8.09 24.70 13.56
CA ALA A 134 8.64 24.88 12.22
C ALA A 134 9.87 25.78 12.29
N THR A 135 11.03 25.24 11.95
CA THR A 135 12.31 25.97 11.97
C THR A 135 12.79 26.16 10.54
N PRO A 136 12.80 27.40 10.02
CA PRO A 136 13.40 27.70 8.73
C PRO A 136 14.86 27.28 8.70
N LEU A 137 15.22 26.64 7.60
CA LEU A 137 16.60 26.30 7.26
C LEU A 137 17.06 27.21 6.10
N ALA A 138 17.66 26.66 5.06
CA ALA A 138 18.08 27.43 3.89
C ALA A 138 16.87 28.03 3.14
N GLY A 139 16.95 29.30 2.76
CA GLY A 139 15.97 29.94 1.88
C GLY A 139 14.54 30.06 2.41
N ALA A 140 14.32 29.94 3.72
CA ALA A 140 13.00 30.07 4.33
C ALA A 140 12.98 31.17 5.41
N THR A 141 11.81 31.83 5.59
CA THR A 141 11.68 32.99 6.48
C THR A 141 10.37 32.92 7.26
N VAL A 142 10.44 33.07 8.59
CA VAL A 142 9.26 33.22 9.46
C VAL A 142 8.52 34.51 9.15
N ASN A 143 7.22 34.44 8.95
CA ASN A 143 6.39 35.63 8.81
C ASN A 143 6.21 36.28 10.19
N ARG A 144 6.69 37.51 10.33
CA ARG A 144 6.58 38.31 11.56
C ARG A 144 5.39 39.26 11.59
N ALA A 145 4.68 39.38 10.48
CA ALA A 145 3.42 40.14 10.44
C ALA A 145 2.26 39.31 10.98
N PRO A 146 1.21 39.92 11.52
CA PRO A 146 -0.02 39.20 11.82
C PRO A 146 -0.55 38.56 10.56
N ALA A 147 -0.92 37.27 10.64
CA ALA A 147 -1.36 36.52 9.48
C ALA A 147 -2.62 37.16 8.86
N ALA A 148 -2.50 37.53 7.60
CA ALA A 148 -3.67 37.85 6.81
C ALA A 148 -4.53 36.59 6.61
N PRO A 149 -5.88 36.68 6.62
CA PRO A 149 -6.72 35.53 6.32
C PRO A 149 -6.39 35.01 4.94
N VAL A 150 -5.97 33.75 4.87
CA VAL A 150 -5.74 33.07 3.58
C VAL A 150 -7.09 32.90 2.92
N ALA A 151 -7.25 33.42 1.70
CA ALA A 151 -8.44 33.18 0.91
C ALA A 151 -8.67 31.65 0.81
N ALA A 152 -9.84 31.20 1.23
CA ALA A 152 -10.21 29.79 1.11
C ALA A 152 -10.08 29.39 -0.36
N THR A 153 -9.29 28.36 -0.63
CA THR A 153 -9.35 27.69 -1.93
C THR A 153 -10.80 27.26 -2.13
N PRO A 154 -11.47 27.64 -3.25
CA PRO A 154 -12.86 27.28 -3.43
C PRO A 154 -13.00 25.76 -3.27
N ALA A 155 -13.92 25.34 -2.40
CA ALA A 155 -14.28 23.94 -2.29
C ALA A 155 -14.64 23.41 -3.69
N PRO A 156 -14.24 22.17 -4.04
CA PRO A 156 -14.66 21.60 -5.31
C PRO A 156 -16.19 21.69 -5.39
N ALA A 157 -16.66 22.23 -6.51
CA ALA A 157 -18.08 22.40 -6.75
C ALA A 157 -18.82 21.07 -6.48
N PRO A 158 -19.98 21.10 -5.82
CA PRO A 158 -20.77 19.90 -5.62
C PRO A 158 -21.09 19.29 -6.99
N PRO A 159 -21.16 17.94 -7.10
CA PRO A 159 -21.46 17.27 -8.36
C PRO A 159 -22.79 17.82 -8.90
N PRO A 160 -22.90 18.03 -10.23
CA PRO A 160 -24.14 18.53 -10.81
C PRO A 160 -25.28 17.58 -10.45
N THR A 161 -26.29 18.11 -9.80
CA THR A 161 -27.56 17.43 -9.55
C THR A 161 -28.19 17.17 -10.93
N THR A 162 -28.33 15.91 -11.32
CA THR A 162 -29.06 15.51 -12.52
C THR A 162 -30.54 15.84 -12.30
N VAL A 163 -30.99 16.91 -12.93
CA VAL A 163 -32.41 17.18 -13.12
C VAL A 163 -32.87 16.30 -14.28
N PRO A 164 -34.01 15.57 -14.17
CA PRO A 164 -34.54 14.79 -15.28
C PRO A 164 -34.97 15.72 -16.42
N PRO A 165 -34.89 15.30 -17.69
CA PRO A 165 -35.21 16.14 -18.83
C PRO A 165 -36.71 16.45 -18.88
N THR A 166 -37.06 17.70 -18.70
CA THR A 166 -38.39 18.23 -19.04
C THR A 166 -38.40 18.53 -20.53
N THR A 167 -39.18 17.77 -21.27
CA THR A 167 -39.49 18.03 -22.65
C THR A 167 -40.25 19.35 -22.74
N THR A 168 -39.69 20.35 -23.41
CA THR A 168 -40.45 21.53 -23.85
C THR A 168 -40.15 21.82 -25.32
N THR A 169 -41.20 21.81 -26.03
CA THR A 169 -41.34 22.02 -27.47
C THR A 169 -40.89 23.42 -27.90
N THR A 170 -40.18 23.45 -29.00
CA THR A 170 -39.73 24.60 -29.77
C THR A 170 -40.82 25.64 -30.05
N ASN A 171 -40.49 26.93 -29.88
CA ASN A 171 -40.97 28.00 -30.77
C ASN A 171 -39.85 29.01 -31.01
N LEU A 172 -39.53 29.20 -32.29
CA LEU A 172 -38.71 30.28 -32.82
C LEU A 172 -39.44 31.61 -32.75
N LEU A 173 -38.67 32.70 -32.67
CA LEU A 173 -38.95 34.12 -32.85
C LEU A 173 -38.92 34.91 -31.52
N ASP A 174 -37.81 35.55 -31.20
CA ASP A 174 -37.70 37.01 -31.32
C ASP A 174 -36.25 37.47 -31.05
N SER A 175 -35.73 38.10 -32.05
CA SER A 175 -34.49 38.85 -32.10
C SER A 175 -34.80 40.31 -31.77
N LEU A 176 -33.81 41.03 -31.25
CA LEU A 176 -33.68 42.49 -31.20
C LEU A 176 -34.24 43.20 -29.94
N LEU A 177 -33.31 43.72 -29.15
CA LEU A 177 -33.16 45.13 -28.78
C LEU A 177 -32.44 45.26 -27.43
N GLN A 178 -31.25 45.80 -27.48
CA GLN A 178 -30.61 46.50 -26.34
C GLN A 178 -31.28 47.88 -26.12
N PRO A 179 -31.16 48.50 -24.92
CA PRO A 179 -29.99 49.33 -24.67
C PRO A 179 -29.48 49.39 -23.20
N LEU A 180 -28.24 49.87 -23.11
CA LEU A 180 -27.45 50.35 -22.00
C LEU A 180 -28.19 51.26 -21.01
N VAL A 181 -28.02 51.01 -19.70
CA VAL A 181 -28.01 52.09 -18.66
C VAL A 181 -27.04 51.68 -17.53
N SER A 182 -26.00 52.51 -17.37
CA SER A 182 -25.15 52.55 -16.18
C SER A 182 -25.88 53.28 -15.03
N THR A 183 -25.86 52.67 -13.84
CA THR A 183 -26.10 53.43 -12.59
C THR A 183 -25.12 52.97 -11.51
N THR A 184 -24.27 53.90 -11.13
CA THR A 184 -23.38 53.89 -9.96
C THR A 184 -24.22 54.04 -8.68
N VAL A 185 -23.93 53.22 -7.65
CA VAL A 185 -24.43 53.36 -6.30
C VAL A 185 -23.23 53.49 -5.34
N PRO A 186 -23.27 54.45 -4.40
CA PRO A 186 -22.11 54.77 -3.55
C PRO A 186 -21.96 53.79 -2.39
N ALA A 187 -20.71 53.53 -2.05
CA ALA A 187 -20.28 52.71 -0.92
C ALA A 187 -20.58 53.38 0.43
N ALA A 188 -21.30 52.67 1.30
CA ALA A 188 -21.40 53.01 2.72
C ALA A 188 -20.18 52.46 3.46
N ALA A 189 -19.41 53.34 4.10
CA ALA A 189 -18.28 53.00 4.93
C ALA A 189 -18.73 52.34 6.25
N ALA A 190 -18.39 51.11 6.48
CA ALA A 190 -18.50 50.45 7.78
C ALA A 190 -17.23 50.73 8.61
N ALA A 191 -17.45 51.20 9.85
CA ALA A 191 -16.38 51.50 10.80
C ALA A 191 -15.57 50.23 11.16
N PRO A 192 -14.25 50.34 11.40
CA PRO A 192 -13.45 49.19 11.76
C PRO A 192 -13.69 48.77 13.21
N THR A 193 -14.15 47.54 13.40
CA THR A 193 -14.16 46.86 14.69
C THR A 193 -12.71 46.57 15.11
N ALA A 194 -12.32 47.07 16.29
CA ALA A 194 -10.99 46.84 16.85
C ALA A 194 -10.73 45.36 17.04
N VAL A 195 -9.82 44.80 16.25
CA VAL A 195 -9.29 43.44 16.39
C VAL A 195 -8.23 43.46 17.50
N ALA A 196 -8.40 42.57 18.49
CA ALA A 196 -7.43 42.39 19.57
C ALA A 196 -6.05 42.06 18.96
N PRO A 197 -4.94 42.54 19.56
CA PRO A 197 -3.61 42.37 19.01
C PRO A 197 -3.24 40.86 19.00
N SER A 198 -3.04 40.31 17.80
CA SER A 198 -2.44 38.98 17.63
C SER A 198 -1.03 38.99 18.21
N ALA A 199 -0.71 38.00 19.04
CA ALA A 199 0.60 37.85 19.63
C ALA A 199 1.68 37.82 18.54
N THR A 200 2.59 38.80 18.55
CA THR A 200 3.72 38.89 17.63
C THR A 200 4.84 37.91 18.07
N VAL A 201 5.45 37.22 17.14
CA VAL A 201 6.63 36.37 17.39
C VAL A 201 7.80 37.27 17.82
N PRO A 202 8.47 36.98 18.97
CA PRO A 202 9.63 37.76 19.40
C PRO A 202 10.73 37.83 18.35
N ALA A 203 11.37 38.96 18.21
CA ALA A 203 12.38 39.22 17.17
C ALA A 203 13.61 38.29 17.22
N SER A 204 13.84 37.60 18.35
CA SER A 204 14.95 36.65 18.57
C SER A 204 14.64 35.19 18.17
N GLN A 205 13.38 34.85 17.88
CA GLN A 205 13.01 33.47 17.52
C GLN A 205 13.05 33.24 16.03
N ASN A 206 13.92 32.31 15.59
CA ASN A 206 13.98 31.87 14.19
C ASN A 206 13.19 30.57 13.97
N PHE A 207 12.03 30.47 14.60
CA PHE A 207 11.08 29.37 14.42
C PHE A 207 9.65 29.85 14.70
N ALA A 208 8.66 29.09 14.20
CA ALA A 208 7.26 29.29 14.52
C ALA A 208 6.70 28.09 15.29
N LEU A 209 5.75 28.34 16.21
CA LEU A 209 5.08 27.31 17.00
C LEU A 209 3.58 27.34 16.74
N SER A 210 2.98 26.15 16.66
CA SER A 210 1.53 25.98 16.55
C SER A 210 1.04 24.82 17.41
N SER A 211 -0.21 24.88 17.86
CA SER A 211 -0.93 23.73 18.43
C SER A 211 -1.58 22.85 17.36
N ARG A 212 -1.53 23.25 16.08
CA ARG A 212 -2.13 22.55 14.93
C ARG A 212 -1.06 21.89 14.09
N SER A 213 -1.43 20.82 13.37
CA SER A 213 -0.58 20.16 12.39
C SER A 213 -0.05 21.15 11.34
N LEU A 214 1.11 20.83 10.74
CA LEU A 214 1.78 21.66 9.77
C LEU A 214 1.61 21.13 8.35
N TRP A 215 1.57 22.06 7.39
CA TRP A 215 1.35 21.79 5.98
C TRP A 215 2.47 22.42 5.16
N ALA A 216 3.23 21.62 4.42
CA ALA A 216 4.12 22.12 3.38
C ALA A 216 3.35 22.22 2.06
N VAL A 217 3.24 23.42 1.54
CA VAL A 217 2.44 23.78 0.38
C VAL A 217 3.37 24.28 -0.72
N PRO A 218 3.60 23.51 -1.80
CA PRO A 218 4.44 23.94 -2.90
C PRO A 218 3.72 25.00 -3.73
N ARG A 219 4.48 25.80 -4.49
CA ARG A 219 3.92 26.75 -5.43
C ARG A 219 3.34 26.04 -6.66
N GLY A 220 2.04 26.20 -6.89
CA GLY A 220 1.33 25.59 -8.03
C GLY A 220 1.39 24.06 -7.98
N GLU A 221 1.62 23.42 -9.12
CA GLU A 221 1.73 21.96 -9.24
C GLU A 221 3.14 21.40 -8.98
N ALA A 222 4.02 22.17 -8.34
CA ALA A 222 5.36 21.72 -7.99
C ALA A 222 5.33 20.58 -6.96
N THR A 223 6.52 20.08 -6.63
CA THR A 223 6.68 18.98 -5.67
C THR A 223 7.19 19.50 -4.33
N VAL A 224 6.93 18.70 -3.28
CA VAL A 224 7.61 18.78 -1.98
C VAL A 224 8.57 17.60 -1.90
N ALA A 225 9.86 17.87 -1.66
CA ALA A 225 10.83 16.81 -1.44
C ALA A 225 10.98 16.51 0.05
N LEU A 226 11.11 15.23 0.37
CA LEU A 226 11.38 14.69 1.70
C LEU A 226 12.74 13.98 1.70
N PRO A 227 13.84 14.69 1.98
CA PRO A 227 15.20 14.12 1.93
C PRO A 227 15.37 12.86 2.77
N GLY A 228 14.67 12.75 3.90
CA GLY A 228 14.71 11.58 4.77
C GLY A 228 14.20 10.28 4.13
N SER A 229 13.30 10.37 3.14
CA SER A 229 12.84 9.23 2.34
C SER A 229 13.54 9.13 0.97
N GLY A 230 14.28 10.17 0.55
CA GLY A 230 14.84 10.30 -0.79
C GLY A 230 13.78 10.52 -1.89
N ARG A 231 12.53 10.84 -1.52
CA ARG A 231 11.40 10.96 -2.43
C ARG A 231 10.85 12.38 -2.50
N SER A 232 10.13 12.67 -3.56
CA SER A 232 9.38 13.91 -3.73
C SER A 232 7.93 13.61 -4.15
N TYR A 233 7.02 14.49 -3.76
CA TYR A 233 5.58 14.26 -3.90
C TYR A 233 4.89 15.49 -4.48
N ARG A 234 3.93 15.29 -5.35
CA ARG A 234 2.98 16.33 -5.74
C ARG A 234 1.95 16.57 -4.64
N GLY A 235 1.24 17.69 -4.72
CA GLY A 235 0.25 18.05 -3.70
C GLY A 235 0.90 18.58 -2.42
N LEU A 236 0.25 18.37 -1.28
CA LEU A 236 0.63 18.91 0.02
C LEU A 236 1.26 17.82 0.88
N ILE A 237 2.17 18.20 1.77
CA ILE A 237 2.65 17.33 2.84
C ILE A 237 2.13 17.83 4.18
N GLN A 238 1.28 17.03 4.82
CA GLN A 238 0.85 17.27 6.19
C GLN A 238 1.78 16.54 7.16
N VAL A 239 2.18 17.25 8.22
CA VAL A 239 2.93 16.70 9.34
C VAL A 239 2.09 16.83 10.60
N ALA A 240 1.68 15.70 11.14
CA ALA A 240 0.85 15.60 12.35
C ALA A 240 1.53 14.76 13.42
N SER A 241 1.11 14.88 14.67
CA SER A 241 1.56 14.02 15.75
C SER A 241 0.88 12.65 15.66
N GLY A 242 1.68 11.59 15.71
CA GLY A 242 1.22 10.20 15.80
C GLY A 242 1.56 9.59 17.16
N GLY A 243 1.11 8.37 17.42
CA GLY A 243 1.32 7.70 18.71
C GLY A 243 2.79 7.39 19.05
N LYS A 244 3.70 7.36 18.06
CA LYS A 244 5.12 7.01 18.24
C LYS A 244 6.10 8.03 17.64
N GLY A 245 5.62 9.19 17.19
CA GLY A 245 6.40 10.22 16.51
C GLY A 245 5.54 11.04 15.57
N LEU A 246 6.14 11.64 14.55
CA LEU A 246 5.40 12.36 13.53
C LEU A 246 4.77 11.39 12.54
N GLN A 247 3.59 11.73 12.06
CA GLN A 247 2.92 11.11 10.92
C GLN A 247 2.99 12.07 9.74
N VAL A 248 3.60 11.64 8.65
CA VAL A 248 3.76 12.45 7.44
C VAL A 248 2.83 11.90 6.37
N THR A 249 1.89 12.73 5.95
CA THR A 249 0.86 12.35 4.99
C THR A 249 0.94 13.24 3.75
N ASN A 250 1.00 12.64 2.58
CA ASN A 250 0.82 13.33 1.31
C ASN A 250 -0.67 13.45 1.02
N GLU A 251 -1.16 14.65 0.83
CA GLU A 251 -2.52 14.95 0.38
C GLU A 251 -2.45 15.46 -1.05
N VAL A 252 -3.03 14.69 -1.98
CA VAL A 252 -2.79 14.88 -3.41
C VAL A 252 -4.05 14.59 -4.23
N ASP A 253 -4.24 15.32 -5.33
CA ASP A 253 -5.26 14.99 -6.32
C ASP A 253 -5.04 13.58 -6.87
N VAL A 254 -6.11 12.82 -7.06
CA VAL A 254 -6.01 11.41 -7.47
C VAL A 254 -5.32 11.23 -8.82
N GLU A 255 -5.43 12.19 -9.75
CA GLU A 255 -4.76 12.10 -11.05
C GLU A 255 -3.24 12.31 -10.92
N GLN A 256 -2.82 13.16 -9.99
CA GLN A 256 -1.40 13.33 -9.67
C GLN A 256 -0.86 12.13 -8.87
N TYR A 257 -1.66 11.55 -7.99
CA TYR A 257 -1.34 10.33 -7.27
C TYR A 257 -1.04 9.16 -8.21
N LEU A 258 -1.89 8.93 -9.21
CA LEU A 258 -1.73 7.83 -10.18
C LEU A 258 -0.42 7.90 -10.96
N ARG A 259 0.08 9.10 -11.23
CA ARG A 259 1.36 9.29 -11.95
C ARG A 259 2.55 8.79 -11.16
N GLY A 260 2.47 8.84 -9.83
CA GLY A 260 3.52 8.41 -8.90
C GLY A 260 3.43 6.93 -8.48
N LEU A 261 2.48 6.15 -9.02
CA LEU A 261 2.38 4.72 -8.73
C LEU A 261 3.45 3.91 -9.46
N GLY A 262 4.05 2.96 -8.75
CA GLY A 262 5.05 2.00 -9.26
C GLY A 262 4.52 0.56 -9.33
N GLU A 263 3.25 0.38 -9.68
CA GLU A 263 2.56 -0.92 -9.66
C GLU A 263 2.94 -1.84 -10.82
N VAL A 264 3.19 -1.26 -11.99
CA VAL A 264 3.47 -2.00 -13.22
C VAL A 264 4.54 -1.31 -14.04
N PRO A 265 5.31 -2.04 -14.87
CA PRO A 265 6.31 -1.44 -15.75
C PRO A 265 5.69 -0.44 -16.74
N ALA A 266 6.34 0.71 -16.88
CA ALA A 266 5.90 1.76 -17.82
C ALA A 266 5.95 1.33 -19.29
N SER A 267 6.67 0.25 -19.63
CA SER A 267 6.76 -0.34 -20.97
C SER A 267 5.55 -1.19 -21.37
N TRP A 268 4.58 -1.38 -20.49
CA TRP A 268 3.40 -2.19 -20.77
C TRP A 268 2.48 -1.58 -21.83
N PRO A 269 1.67 -2.39 -22.54
CA PRO A 269 0.69 -1.91 -23.52
C PRO A 269 -0.26 -0.88 -22.89
N ALA A 270 -0.60 0.16 -23.68
CA ALA A 270 -1.43 1.27 -23.22
C ALA A 270 -2.76 0.81 -22.60
N ALA A 271 -3.42 -0.22 -23.17
CA ALA A 271 -4.68 -0.75 -22.64
C ALA A 271 -4.52 -1.35 -21.23
N ALA A 272 -3.40 -2.04 -20.94
CA ALA A 272 -3.10 -2.56 -19.62
C ALA A 272 -2.84 -1.41 -18.62
N LEU A 273 -2.06 -0.40 -19.01
CA LEU A 273 -1.80 0.79 -18.18
C LEU A 273 -3.09 1.57 -17.90
N GLN A 274 -4.00 1.68 -18.86
CA GLN A 274 -5.30 2.33 -18.70
C GLN A 274 -6.21 1.52 -17.75
N ALA A 275 -6.28 0.20 -17.89
CA ALA A 275 -7.02 -0.66 -16.97
C ALA A 275 -6.47 -0.53 -15.54
N GLN A 276 -5.14 -0.56 -15.37
CA GLN A 276 -4.48 -0.34 -14.09
C GLN A 276 -4.83 1.04 -13.51
N ALA A 277 -4.81 2.10 -14.31
CA ALA A 277 -5.13 3.46 -13.85
C ALA A 277 -6.58 3.58 -13.36
N ILE A 278 -7.55 3.00 -14.08
CA ILE A 278 -8.97 3.00 -13.67
C ILE A 278 -9.16 2.20 -12.38
N THR A 279 -8.55 1.02 -12.30
CA THR A 279 -8.59 0.15 -11.13
C THR A 279 -7.98 0.85 -9.90
N ALA A 280 -6.77 1.39 -10.03
CA ALA A 280 -6.07 2.09 -8.95
C ALA A 280 -6.81 3.36 -8.51
N ARG A 281 -7.36 4.13 -9.45
CA ARG A 281 -8.18 5.31 -9.16
C ARG A 281 -9.41 4.94 -8.35
N THR A 282 -10.12 3.89 -8.74
CA THR A 282 -11.33 3.43 -8.05
C THR A 282 -11.02 3.04 -6.61
N PHE A 283 -9.95 2.26 -6.42
CA PHE A 283 -9.46 1.85 -5.10
C PHE A 283 -9.13 3.08 -4.22
N ALA A 284 -8.35 4.02 -4.76
CA ALA A 284 -7.91 5.20 -4.02
C ALA A 284 -9.09 6.13 -3.65
N ILE A 285 -10.00 6.40 -4.58
CA ILE A 285 -11.18 7.22 -4.33
C ILE A 285 -12.11 6.54 -3.31
N ARG A 286 -12.26 5.21 -3.38
CA ARG A 286 -13.05 4.46 -2.41
C ARG A 286 -12.48 4.59 -0.99
N ALA A 287 -11.16 4.53 -0.85
CA ALA A 287 -10.49 4.77 0.43
C ALA A 287 -10.70 6.21 0.92
N ALA A 288 -10.57 7.20 0.03
CA ALA A 288 -10.79 8.61 0.34
C ALA A 288 -12.24 8.90 0.82
N VAL A 289 -13.24 8.35 0.12
CA VAL A 289 -14.66 8.47 0.52
C VAL A 289 -14.92 7.82 1.88
N ALA A 290 -14.19 6.76 2.22
CA ALA A 290 -14.25 6.13 3.54
C ALA A 290 -13.43 6.87 4.61
N GLY A 291 -12.80 8.02 4.29
CA GLY A 291 -11.97 8.80 5.20
C GLY A 291 -10.66 8.11 5.60
N LYS A 292 -10.16 7.19 4.76
CA LYS A 292 -8.96 6.41 5.05
C LYS A 292 -7.73 7.05 4.45
N THR A 293 -6.62 6.96 5.18
CA THR A 293 -5.27 7.24 4.66
C THR A 293 -4.71 5.93 4.09
N LEU A 294 -4.24 5.97 2.85
CA LEU A 294 -3.55 4.86 2.20
C LEU A 294 -2.11 4.74 2.74
N CYS A 295 -1.51 3.56 2.62
CA CYS A 295 -0.07 3.37 2.75
C CYS A 295 0.60 3.46 1.37
N ASP A 296 1.92 3.70 1.34
CA ASP A 296 2.72 3.85 0.12
C ASP A 296 3.38 2.55 -0.35
N THR A 297 2.96 1.42 0.23
CA THR A 297 3.50 0.08 -0.01
C THR A 297 2.51 -0.82 -0.74
N GLN A 298 2.96 -1.99 -1.17
CA GLN A 298 2.11 -3.02 -1.79
C GLN A 298 0.91 -3.48 -0.94
N GLN A 299 0.86 -3.12 0.32
CA GLN A 299 -0.29 -3.40 1.20
C GLN A 299 -1.52 -2.55 0.85
N CYS A 300 -1.30 -1.36 0.28
CA CYS A 300 -2.33 -0.51 -0.30
C CYS A 300 -2.08 -0.40 -1.80
N GLN A 301 -1.16 0.49 -2.19
CA GLN A 301 -0.67 0.66 -3.56
C GLN A 301 0.77 1.17 -3.49
N VAL A 302 1.66 0.65 -4.33
CA VAL A 302 3.06 1.08 -4.37
C VAL A 302 3.14 2.52 -4.87
N TYR A 303 3.25 3.47 -3.95
CA TYR A 303 3.33 4.88 -4.25
C TYR A 303 4.75 5.42 -4.03
N ILE A 304 5.46 5.67 -5.11
CA ILE A 304 6.86 6.13 -5.10
C ILE A 304 6.93 7.66 -5.10
N GLY A 305 5.89 8.33 -5.57
CA GLY A 305 5.84 9.77 -5.72
C GLY A 305 6.36 10.27 -7.07
N ALA A 306 6.69 11.55 -7.16
CA ALA A 306 6.98 12.23 -8.42
C ALA A 306 8.24 11.69 -9.14
N GLY A 307 9.15 11.04 -8.43
CA GLY A 307 10.33 10.40 -9.03
C GLY A 307 10.03 9.22 -9.94
N ASN A 308 8.82 8.66 -9.87
CA ASN A 308 8.36 7.52 -10.69
C ASN A 308 7.41 7.93 -11.82
N GLU A 309 7.28 9.20 -12.13
CA GLU A 309 6.40 9.65 -13.21
C GLU A 309 7.00 9.32 -14.58
N HIS A 310 6.36 8.39 -15.29
CA HIS A 310 6.72 8.02 -16.67
C HIS A 310 5.69 8.56 -17.66
N GLY A 311 6.13 8.85 -18.88
CA GLY A 311 5.27 9.40 -19.93
C GLY A 311 4.07 8.49 -20.26
N SER A 312 4.29 7.17 -20.36
CA SER A 312 3.25 6.20 -20.70
C SER A 312 2.20 6.00 -19.60
N THR A 313 2.63 5.88 -18.33
CA THR A 313 1.70 5.77 -17.19
C THR A 313 0.93 7.07 -16.97
N SER A 314 1.60 8.22 -17.14
CA SER A 314 0.95 9.54 -17.10
C SER A 314 -0.06 9.70 -18.24
N ALA A 315 0.27 9.27 -19.46
CA ALA A 315 -0.66 9.29 -20.59
C ALA A 315 -1.88 8.40 -20.35
N ALA A 316 -1.70 7.21 -19.75
CA ALA A 316 -2.79 6.33 -19.37
C ALA A 316 -3.71 6.95 -18.31
N ALA A 317 -3.16 7.60 -17.30
CA ALA A 317 -3.93 8.33 -16.29
C ALA A 317 -4.75 9.47 -16.93
N VAL A 318 -4.15 10.26 -17.83
CA VAL A 318 -4.82 11.35 -18.56
C VAL A 318 -5.92 10.82 -19.48
N ALA A 319 -5.65 9.77 -20.25
CA ALA A 319 -6.63 9.18 -21.19
C ALA A 319 -7.86 8.61 -20.46
N THR A 320 -7.69 8.21 -19.19
CA THR A 320 -8.76 7.66 -18.36
C THR A 320 -9.20 8.62 -17.24
N LYS A 321 -8.88 9.91 -17.35
CA LYS A 321 -9.12 10.90 -16.30
C LYS A 321 -10.54 10.82 -15.75
N GLY A 322 -10.65 10.70 -14.42
CA GLY A 322 -11.89 10.61 -13.66
C GLY A 322 -12.62 9.27 -13.79
N GLN A 323 -12.23 8.35 -14.69
CA GLN A 323 -12.93 7.08 -14.86
C GLN A 323 -12.71 6.16 -13.66
N VAL A 324 -13.81 5.65 -13.11
CA VAL A 324 -13.86 4.70 -11.99
C VAL A 324 -14.83 3.57 -12.30
N LEU A 325 -14.67 2.44 -11.67
CA LEU A 325 -15.63 1.34 -11.71
C LEU A 325 -16.69 1.50 -10.63
N THR A 326 -17.94 1.27 -11.00
CA THR A 326 -19.08 1.23 -10.08
C THR A 326 -19.85 -0.07 -10.23
N TYR A 327 -20.41 -0.56 -9.15
CA TYR A 327 -21.34 -1.68 -9.15
C TYR A 327 -22.64 -1.24 -8.48
N LYS A 328 -23.77 -1.35 -9.20
CA LYS A 328 -25.09 -0.86 -8.74
C LYS A 328 -25.02 0.60 -8.22
N GLY A 329 -24.27 1.46 -8.93
CA GLY A 329 -24.11 2.89 -8.61
C GLY A 329 -23.12 3.24 -7.50
N ALA A 330 -22.64 2.27 -6.71
CA ALA A 330 -21.60 2.47 -5.70
C ALA A 330 -20.20 2.21 -6.28
N LEU A 331 -19.15 2.84 -5.71
CA LEU A 331 -17.76 2.55 -6.08
C LEU A 331 -17.44 1.08 -5.86
N ALA A 332 -16.95 0.41 -6.88
CA ALA A 332 -16.58 -1.00 -6.83
C ALA A 332 -15.35 -1.23 -5.95
N GLU A 333 -15.26 -2.43 -5.36
CA GLU A 333 -14.03 -2.94 -4.77
C GLU A 333 -13.12 -3.42 -5.90
N THR A 334 -12.04 -2.71 -6.16
CA THR A 334 -11.16 -2.98 -7.30
C THR A 334 -9.76 -3.40 -6.85
N VAL A 335 -9.72 -4.44 -6.03
CA VAL A 335 -8.46 -5.07 -5.63
C VAL A 335 -7.79 -5.76 -6.82
N TYR A 336 -6.47 -5.81 -6.82
CA TYR A 336 -5.66 -6.41 -7.88
C TYR A 336 -4.39 -7.05 -7.32
N SER A 337 -3.77 -7.93 -8.06
CA SER A 337 -2.53 -8.61 -7.67
C SER A 337 -1.61 -8.80 -8.87
N ALA A 338 -0.33 -9.09 -8.63
CA ALA A 338 0.64 -9.27 -9.71
C ALA A 338 0.26 -10.44 -10.63
N SER A 339 -0.14 -11.59 -10.06
CA SER A 339 -0.58 -12.77 -10.80
C SER A 339 -1.52 -13.63 -9.98
N ALA A 340 -2.63 -14.06 -10.57
CA ALA A 340 -3.53 -15.04 -9.94
C ALA A 340 -3.25 -16.49 -10.40
N GLY A 341 -2.17 -16.72 -11.17
CA GLY A 341 -1.80 -18.05 -11.65
C GLY A 341 -2.78 -18.67 -12.66
N GLY A 342 -3.49 -17.84 -13.46
CA GLY A 342 -4.44 -18.28 -14.50
C GLY A 342 -5.90 -18.41 -14.05
N LEU A 343 -6.18 -18.25 -12.75
CA LEU A 343 -7.55 -18.29 -12.20
C LEU A 343 -7.64 -17.36 -10.99
N THR A 344 -8.51 -16.35 -11.05
CA THR A 344 -8.70 -15.41 -9.95
C THR A 344 -9.38 -16.09 -8.75
N ALA A 345 -9.32 -15.44 -7.60
CA ALA A 345 -9.83 -15.93 -6.33
C ALA A 345 -11.14 -15.23 -5.93
N THR A 346 -11.96 -15.89 -5.11
CA THR A 346 -12.97 -15.19 -4.30
C THR A 346 -12.31 -14.37 -3.20
N ALA A 347 -13.08 -13.47 -2.58
CA ALA A 347 -12.58 -12.69 -1.44
C ALA A 347 -12.19 -13.59 -0.24
N GLU A 348 -12.93 -14.66 0.03
CA GLU A 348 -12.59 -15.62 1.10
C GLU A 348 -11.26 -16.33 0.82
N GLU A 349 -11.04 -16.77 -0.42
CA GLU A 349 -9.80 -17.44 -0.82
C GLU A 349 -8.56 -16.54 -0.74
N GLY A 350 -8.72 -15.25 -1.05
CA GLY A 350 -7.60 -14.30 -1.08
C GLY A 350 -7.35 -13.57 0.23
N PHE A 351 -8.39 -13.31 1.03
CA PHE A 351 -8.30 -12.49 2.25
C PHE A 351 -8.69 -13.23 3.53
N GLY A 352 -9.13 -14.48 3.41
CA GLY A 352 -9.46 -15.34 4.53
C GLY A 352 -10.94 -15.33 4.94
N PRO A 353 -11.29 -16.13 5.96
CA PRO A 353 -12.67 -16.31 6.39
C PRO A 353 -13.28 -15.02 6.94
N GLY A 354 -14.59 -14.86 6.70
CA GLY A 354 -15.32 -13.65 7.06
C GLY A 354 -15.20 -12.50 6.05
N SER A 355 -14.44 -12.69 4.97
CA SER A 355 -14.45 -11.78 3.84
C SER A 355 -15.83 -11.80 3.18
N PRO A 356 -16.39 -10.62 2.83
CA PRO A 356 -17.71 -10.58 2.24
C PRO A 356 -17.71 -11.17 0.83
N ASP A 357 -18.81 -11.81 0.49
CA ASP A 357 -19.10 -12.21 -0.88
C ASP A 357 -19.35 -10.96 -1.75
N ILE A 358 -18.50 -10.76 -2.76
CA ILE A 358 -18.61 -9.67 -3.71
C ILE A 358 -18.98 -10.26 -5.07
N PRO A 359 -20.20 -10.02 -5.57
CA PRO A 359 -20.73 -10.74 -6.74
C PRO A 359 -19.90 -10.66 -8.03
N TYR A 360 -19.09 -9.62 -8.18
CA TYR A 360 -18.22 -9.43 -9.36
C TYR A 360 -16.74 -9.81 -9.09
N LEU A 361 -16.41 -10.36 -7.91
CA LEU A 361 -15.08 -10.89 -7.57
C LEU A 361 -15.12 -12.43 -7.49
N ASN A 362 -15.75 -13.05 -8.47
CA ASN A 362 -15.78 -14.50 -8.64
C ASN A 362 -14.54 -14.98 -9.41
N PRO A 363 -14.19 -16.26 -9.31
CA PRO A 363 -13.08 -16.83 -10.07
C PRO A 363 -13.29 -16.69 -11.59
N VAL A 364 -12.34 -16.04 -12.24
CA VAL A 364 -12.31 -15.84 -13.70
C VAL A 364 -11.02 -16.45 -14.24
N ARG A 365 -11.14 -17.29 -15.28
CA ARG A 365 -9.99 -17.83 -16.01
C ARG A 365 -9.41 -16.78 -16.93
N TYR A 366 -8.09 -16.81 -17.07
CA TYR A 366 -7.38 -15.96 -18.02
C TYR A 366 -6.09 -16.65 -18.50
N ASP A 367 -5.62 -16.28 -19.67
CA ASP A 367 -4.36 -16.75 -20.20
C ASP A 367 -3.20 -16.04 -19.47
N VAL A 368 -2.30 -16.83 -18.94
CA VAL A 368 -1.09 -16.37 -18.28
C VAL A 368 0.12 -16.83 -19.06
N GLY A 369 0.96 -15.89 -19.49
CA GLY A 369 2.19 -16.23 -20.26
C GLY A 369 3.22 -16.96 -19.40
N ASP A 370 3.42 -16.49 -18.16
CA ASP A 370 4.27 -17.15 -17.15
C ASP A 370 3.43 -17.39 -15.89
N PRO A 371 3.12 -18.65 -15.54
CA PRO A 371 2.33 -18.96 -14.35
C PRO A 371 3.05 -18.64 -13.04
N GLN A 372 4.29 -18.19 -13.07
CA GLN A 372 5.12 -17.85 -11.91
C GLN A 372 5.15 -18.98 -10.87
N LEU A 373 5.62 -20.15 -11.30
CA LEU A 373 5.72 -21.33 -10.45
C LEU A 373 6.71 -21.08 -9.29
N TRP A 374 6.36 -21.61 -8.12
CA TRP A 374 7.21 -21.54 -6.94
C TRP A 374 7.01 -22.79 -6.07
N ALA A 375 8.01 -23.12 -5.25
CA ALA A 375 7.94 -24.20 -4.29
C ALA A 375 8.62 -23.79 -2.98
N LEU A 376 8.14 -24.36 -1.88
CA LEU A 376 8.74 -24.29 -0.55
C LEU A 376 8.79 -25.70 0.02
N THR A 377 9.95 -26.13 0.50
CA THR A 377 10.12 -27.41 1.21
C THR A 377 10.71 -27.13 2.59
N LEU A 378 10.10 -27.68 3.63
CA LEU A 378 10.57 -27.55 5.01
C LEU A 378 10.20 -28.81 5.82
N PRO A 379 10.88 -29.07 6.96
CA PRO A 379 10.50 -30.16 7.85
C PRO A 379 9.04 -30.03 8.31
N LEU A 380 8.26 -31.08 8.18
CA LEU A 380 6.83 -31.10 8.54
C LEU A 380 6.62 -30.70 10.01
N GLN A 381 7.48 -31.20 10.90
CA GLN A 381 7.47 -30.85 12.31
C GLN A 381 7.66 -29.36 12.56
N GLN A 382 8.56 -28.71 11.81
CA GLN A 382 8.76 -27.24 11.87
C GLN A 382 7.53 -26.49 11.38
N ALA A 383 6.91 -26.95 10.30
CA ALA A 383 5.68 -26.34 9.78
C ALA A 383 4.56 -26.38 10.81
N GLY A 384 4.30 -27.54 11.40
CA GLY A 384 3.29 -27.69 12.44
C GLY A 384 3.57 -26.84 13.67
N GLY A 385 4.83 -26.83 14.15
CA GLY A 385 5.24 -26.04 15.31
C GLY A 385 5.03 -24.53 15.13
N ARG A 386 5.34 -23.97 13.95
CA ARG A 386 5.08 -22.56 13.62
C ARG A 386 3.59 -22.21 13.66
N LEU A 387 2.73 -23.14 13.30
CA LEU A 387 1.29 -22.97 13.32
C LEU A 387 0.66 -23.27 14.69
N GLY A 388 1.46 -23.75 15.66
CA GLY A 388 1.04 -24.01 17.02
C GLY A 388 0.65 -25.47 17.30
N TYR A 389 0.95 -26.41 16.39
CA TYR A 389 0.76 -27.84 16.64
C TYR A 389 1.72 -28.31 17.76
N ARG A 390 1.20 -29.08 18.69
CA ARG A 390 1.98 -29.64 19.80
C ARG A 390 2.17 -31.12 19.61
N GLY A 391 3.40 -31.61 19.87
CA GLY A 391 3.76 -33.00 19.65
C GLY A 391 4.23 -33.29 18.23
N GLU A 392 4.41 -34.59 17.95
CA GLU A 392 4.87 -35.07 16.63
C GLU A 392 3.80 -34.85 15.55
N VAL A 393 4.21 -34.27 14.42
CA VAL A 393 3.36 -34.11 13.23
C VAL A 393 3.68 -35.23 12.24
N ARG A 394 2.66 -35.94 11.78
CA ARG A 394 2.81 -37.06 10.84
C ARG A 394 2.35 -36.73 9.43
N GLU A 395 1.30 -35.92 9.32
CA GLU A 395 0.69 -35.56 8.04
C GLU A 395 0.19 -34.11 8.05
N ALA A 396 0.22 -33.48 6.87
CA ALA A 396 -0.52 -32.26 6.60
C ALA A 396 -1.19 -32.38 5.23
N LYS A 397 -2.49 -32.05 5.17
CA LYS A 397 -3.27 -32.14 3.92
C LYS A 397 -4.29 -31.03 3.80
N VAL A 398 -4.59 -30.63 2.57
CA VAL A 398 -5.74 -29.77 2.27
C VAL A 398 -7.02 -30.57 2.39
N THR A 399 -7.92 -30.15 3.26
CA THR A 399 -9.21 -30.81 3.49
C THR A 399 -10.37 -30.07 2.82
N ARG A 400 -10.21 -28.77 2.55
CA ARG A 400 -11.20 -27.96 1.86
C ARG A 400 -10.54 -26.94 0.95
N THR A 401 -11.05 -26.83 -0.28
CA THR A 401 -10.64 -25.83 -1.27
C THR A 401 -11.83 -24.94 -1.63
N GLY A 402 -11.53 -23.72 -2.05
CA GLY A 402 -12.51 -22.82 -2.63
C GLY A 402 -12.74 -23.07 -4.12
N PRO A 403 -13.62 -22.28 -4.76
CA PRO A 403 -13.99 -22.45 -6.17
C PRO A 403 -12.81 -22.28 -7.15
N SER A 404 -11.75 -21.57 -6.76
CA SER A 404 -10.53 -21.41 -7.58
C SER A 404 -9.49 -22.51 -7.31
N GLY A 405 -9.78 -23.48 -6.44
CA GLY A 405 -8.85 -24.51 -6.02
C GLY A 405 -7.84 -24.08 -4.95
N ARG A 406 -7.97 -22.87 -4.40
CA ARG A 406 -7.12 -22.40 -3.30
C ARG A 406 -7.50 -23.10 -1.99
N PRO A 407 -6.52 -23.49 -1.15
CA PRO A 407 -6.80 -24.07 0.15
C PRO A 407 -7.58 -23.12 1.05
N LEU A 408 -8.73 -23.55 1.52
CA LEU A 408 -9.50 -22.88 2.57
C LEU A 408 -9.20 -23.47 3.94
N GLU A 409 -8.90 -24.80 3.99
CA GLU A 409 -8.57 -25.50 5.22
C GLU A 409 -7.46 -26.52 4.98
N ILE A 410 -6.52 -26.55 5.90
CA ILE A 410 -5.39 -27.48 5.94
C ILE A 410 -5.43 -28.14 7.32
N VAL A 411 -5.37 -29.45 7.37
CA VAL A 411 -5.30 -30.21 8.62
C VAL A 411 -3.91 -30.78 8.81
N PHE A 412 -3.31 -30.45 9.95
CA PHE A 412 -2.11 -31.10 10.48
C PHE A 412 -2.56 -32.20 11.44
N ASP A 413 -2.04 -33.41 11.29
CA ASP A 413 -2.38 -34.54 12.14
C ASP A 413 -1.11 -35.23 12.67
N GLY A 414 -1.22 -35.84 13.84
CA GLY A 414 -0.13 -36.52 14.52
C GLY A 414 -0.44 -36.89 15.95
N ALA A 415 0.53 -36.82 16.84
CA ALA A 415 0.43 -37.30 18.22
C ALA A 415 -0.67 -36.59 19.06
N SER A 416 -1.02 -35.34 18.72
CA SER A 416 -2.05 -34.57 19.43
C SER A 416 -3.41 -34.57 18.72
N GLY A 417 -3.59 -35.40 17.71
CA GLY A 417 -4.79 -35.42 16.87
C GLY A 417 -4.84 -34.29 15.85
N PRO A 418 -5.93 -34.18 15.09
CA PRO A 418 -6.04 -33.23 14.00
C PRO A 418 -6.16 -31.77 14.49
N MET A 419 -5.44 -30.88 13.84
CA MET A 419 -5.50 -29.43 14.02
C MET A 419 -5.78 -28.76 12.67
N ALA A 420 -6.91 -28.10 12.54
CA ALA A 420 -7.27 -27.35 11.36
C ALA A 420 -6.63 -25.95 11.37
N VAL A 421 -6.09 -25.57 10.22
CA VAL A 421 -5.51 -24.26 9.96
C VAL A 421 -6.14 -23.67 8.71
N ASN A 422 -6.57 -22.42 8.77
CA ASN A 422 -7.09 -21.72 7.61
C ASN A 422 -5.98 -21.50 6.56
N GLY A 423 -6.28 -21.71 5.26
CA GLY A 423 -5.32 -21.59 4.16
C GLY A 423 -4.69 -20.20 4.05
N HIS A 424 -5.44 -19.13 4.31
CA HIS A 424 -4.91 -17.77 4.33
C HIS A 424 -3.92 -17.56 5.50
N ARG A 425 -4.20 -18.11 6.70
CA ARG A 425 -3.24 -18.09 7.82
C ARG A 425 -1.97 -18.84 7.46
N PHE A 426 -2.10 -19.98 6.79
CA PHE A 426 -0.94 -20.75 6.31
C PHE A 426 -0.11 -19.93 5.31
N TRP A 427 -0.75 -19.32 4.32
CA TRP A 427 -0.09 -18.41 3.37
C TRP A 427 0.67 -17.28 4.07
N ALA A 428 0.04 -16.60 5.02
CA ALA A 428 0.62 -15.48 5.74
C ALA A 428 1.79 -15.90 6.64
N GLU A 429 1.68 -17.03 7.38
CA GLU A 429 2.72 -17.54 8.28
C GLU A 429 3.99 -17.91 7.54
N PHE A 430 3.86 -18.55 6.39
CA PHE A 430 4.99 -18.98 5.58
C PHE A 430 5.39 -17.95 4.50
N GLN A 431 4.74 -16.80 4.45
CA GLN A 431 4.99 -15.73 3.47
C GLN A 431 5.05 -16.27 2.04
N LEU A 432 4.11 -17.14 1.70
CA LEU A 432 4.06 -17.76 0.39
C LEU A 432 3.81 -16.70 -0.70
N ARG A 433 4.31 -16.94 -1.90
CA ARG A 433 4.16 -15.97 -2.99
C ARG A 433 2.71 -15.73 -3.41
N SER A 434 1.85 -16.75 -3.30
CA SER A 434 0.42 -16.65 -3.64
C SER A 434 -0.42 -17.53 -2.74
N THR A 435 -1.73 -17.27 -2.74
CA THR A 435 -2.73 -18.13 -2.07
C THR A 435 -3.09 -19.38 -2.88
N LEU A 436 -2.64 -19.50 -4.14
CA LEU A 436 -2.88 -20.65 -4.99
C LEU A 436 -1.73 -21.66 -4.88
N PHE A 437 -1.90 -22.68 -4.05
CA PHE A 437 -0.91 -23.72 -3.80
C PHE A 437 -1.54 -25.07 -3.48
N THR A 438 -0.76 -26.10 -3.60
CA THR A 438 -1.00 -27.46 -3.10
C THR A 438 0.07 -27.82 -2.09
N LEU A 439 -0.19 -28.80 -1.26
CA LEU A 439 0.82 -29.34 -0.35
C LEU A 439 0.73 -30.86 -0.30
N ARG A 440 1.89 -31.49 -0.03
CA ARG A 440 2.02 -32.93 0.22
C ARG A 440 3.10 -33.17 1.26
N THR A 441 2.95 -34.28 1.99
CA THR A 441 3.99 -34.80 2.88
C THR A 441 4.83 -35.79 2.11
N GLU A 442 6.17 -35.64 2.15
CA GLU A 442 7.14 -36.56 1.60
C GLU A 442 8.04 -37.10 2.72
N VAL A 443 8.44 -38.35 2.61
CA VAL A 443 9.48 -38.87 3.49
C VAL A 443 10.81 -38.69 2.74
N ALA A 444 11.74 -37.98 3.37
CA ALA A 444 13.07 -37.82 2.79
C ALA A 444 13.71 -39.24 2.69
N GLU A 445 14.01 -39.71 1.49
CA GLU A 445 14.85 -40.89 1.35
C GLU A 445 16.23 -40.59 1.94
N PRO A 446 16.80 -41.47 2.79
CA PRO A 446 18.18 -41.29 3.24
C PRO A 446 19.09 -41.26 2.01
N PRO A 447 20.14 -40.42 2.00
CA PRO A 447 21.11 -40.44 0.91
C PRO A 447 21.66 -41.85 0.75
N PRO A 448 21.87 -42.37 -0.49
CA PRO A 448 22.38 -43.69 -0.72
C PRO A 448 23.68 -43.87 0.05
N GLU A 449 23.80 -45.03 0.75
CA GLU A 449 25.00 -45.37 1.50
C GLU A 449 26.20 -45.37 0.55
N GLY A 450 27.12 -44.43 0.73
CA GLY A 450 28.37 -44.34 -0.02
C GLY A 450 28.78 -42.93 -0.47
N GLU A 451 27.91 -41.95 -0.48
CA GLU A 451 28.30 -40.59 -0.85
C GLU A 451 28.68 -39.77 0.40
N GLN A 452 29.94 -39.95 0.83
CA GLN A 452 30.53 -39.03 1.81
C GLN A 452 30.61 -37.65 1.18
N LEU A 453 29.73 -36.75 1.61
CA LEU A 453 29.86 -35.32 1.33
C LEU A 453 31.24 -34.86 1.82
N ALA A 454 32.21 -34.80 0.92
CA ALA A 454 33.46 -34.10 1.15
C ALA A 454 33.10 -32.62 1.37
N THR A 455 33.13 -32.21 2.63
CA THR A 455 33.04 -30.79 3.01
C THR A 455 34.22 -30.07 2.38
N ARG A 456 34.03 -29.47 1.20
CA ARG A 456 34.98 -28.53 0.63
C ARG A 456 34.97 -27.30 1.53
N VAL A 457 35.97 -27.23 2.36
CA VAL A 457 36.39 -25.99 3.02
C VAL A 457 36.67 -24.97 1.91
N ALA A 458 36.02 -23.81 2.00
CA ALA A 458 36.30 -22.71 1.10
C ALA A 458 37.74 -22.26 1.23
N GLY A 459 38.54 -22.60 0.23
CA GLY A 459 39.90 -22.12 0.03
C GLY A 459 39.92 -21.26 -1.23
N GLU A 460 40.36 -20.04 -1.04
CA GLU A 460 40.92 -19.07 -1.99
C GLU A 460 40.51 -19.14 -3.47
N LEU A 461 39.81 -18.09 -3.89
CA LEU A 461 39.62 -17.71 -5.29
C LEU A 461 40.95 -17.13 -5.85
N PRO A 462 41.42 -17.58 -7.00
CA PRO A 462 42.49 -16.90 -7.72
C PRO A 462 41.96 -15.65 -8.43
N PRO A 463 42.76 -14.58 -8.60
CA PRO A 463 42.33 -13.32 -9.19
C PRO A 463 42.27 -13.37 -10.72
N GLY A 464 41.18 -12.89 -11.28
CA GLY A 464 41.11 -12.30 -12.61
C GLY A 464 40.78 -13.21 -13.77
N VAL A 465 39.54 -13.08 -14.29
CA VAL A 465 39.30 -12.88 -15.74
C VAL A 465 37.94 -12.16 -15.88
N ALA A 466 37.98 -11.00 -16.53
CA ALA A 466 36.81 -10.27 -16.96
C ALA A 466 36.26 -10.83 -18.27
N GLY A 467 34.93 -10.86 -18.39
CA GLY A 467 34.23 -10.80 -19.68
C GLY A 467 33.74 -12.13 -20.24
N SER A 468 32.44 -12.35 -20.19
CA SER A 468 31.62 -12.70 -21.36
C SER A 468 30.15 -12.95 -20.94
N SER A 469 29.25 -12.31 -21.66
CA SER A 469 27.80 -12.46 -21.59
C SER A 469 27.35 -13.88 -21.91
N ALA A 470 26.65 -14.55 -20.97
CA ALA A 470 25.88 -15.74 -21.25
C ALA A 470 24.53 -15.69 -20.52
N ARG A 471 23.46 -15.89 -21.28
CA ARG A 471 22.07 -16.03 -20.83
C ARG A 471 21.95 -17.12 -19.76
N PRO A 472 21.20 -16.90 -18.67
CA PRO A 472 20.93 -17.98 -17.73
C PRO A 472 19.80 -18.89 -18.25
N VAL A 473 20.06 -20.17 -18.28
CA VAL A 473 19.08 -21.25 -18.41
C VAL A 473 18.39 -21.43 -17.05
N PRO A 474 17.06 -21.67 -16.96
CA PRO A 474 16.39 -21.79 -15.67
C PRO A 474 16.72 -23.12 -15.01
N GLY A 475 17.57 -23.06 -14.00
CA GLY A 475 17.89 -24.15 -13.09
C GLY A 475 17.10 -24.04 -11.80
N ARG A 476 16.55 -25.16 -11.34
CA ARG A 476 15.90 -25.39 -10.05
C ARG A 476 16.70 -24.76 -8.90
N ALA A 477 16.20 -23.71 -8.29
CA ALA A 477 16.81 -23.13 -7.10
C ALA A 477 16.30 -23.88 -5.86
N VAL A 478 17.15 -24.73 -5.29
CA VAL A 478 16.98 -25.25 -3.93
C VAL A 478 17.54 -24.19 -2.99
N VAL A 479 16.68 -23.45 -2.29
CA VAL A 479 17.08 -22.50 -1.26
C VAL A 479 17.17 -23.26 0.07
N ALA A 480 18.39 -23.57 0.49
CA ALA A 480 18.67 -24.02 1.86
C ALA A 480 18.51 -22.80 2.80
N ALA A 481 17.55 -22.87 3.73
CA ALA A 481 17.30 -21.83 4.70
C ALA A 481 18.40 -21.81 5.76
N SER A 482 19.31 -20.84 5.68
CA SER A 482 20.13 -20.42 6.82
C SER A 482 19.32 -19.42 7.64
N THR A 483 19.11 -19.72 8.92
CA THR A 483 18.40 -18.90 9.89
C THR A 483 19.21 -17.68 10.32
N PRO A 484 18.71 -16.44 10.11
CA PRO A 484 19.01 -15.35 11.03
C PRO A 484 17.88 -15.21 12.05
N SER A 485 18.22 -15.20 13.31
CA SER A 485 17.32 -14.83 14.40
C SER A 485 16.98 -13.33 14.24
N LEU A 486 15.81 -13.01 13.72
CA LEU A 486 15.29 -11.65 13.70
C LEU A 486 13.99 -11.60 14.51
N GLY A 487 13.96 -10.59 15.40
CA GLY A 487 12.91 -10.33 16.33
C GLY A 487 11.52 -10.25 15.65
N ARG A 488 10.51 -10.56 16.46
CA ARG A 488 9.09 -10.53 16.10
C ARG A 488 8.71 -9.26 15.35
N ALA A 489 8.51 -9.33 14.05
CA ALA A 489 8.01 -8.25 13.23
C ALA A 489 6.47 -8.21 13.23
N PRO A 490 5.84 -7.05 13.07
CA PRO A 490 4.44 -6.77 13.41
C PRO A 490 3.42 -7.17 12.34
N TRP A 491 3.52 -8.37 11.77
CA TRP A 491 2.63 -8.81 10.68
C TRP A 491 1.24 -9.27 11.13
N VAL A 492 1.02 -9.48 12.43
CA VAL A 492 -0.30 -9.79 13.02
C VAL A 492 -1.29 -8.63 12.85
N GLY A 493 -0.79 -7.41 12.64
CA GLY A 493 -1.62 -6.22 12.44
C GLY A 493 -2.33 -6.14 11.09
N LEU A 494 -1.83 -6.83 10.05
CA LEU A 494 -2.32 -6.64 8.67
C LEU A 494 -3.63 -7.37 8.39
N ALA A 495 -3.74 -8.63 8.80
CA ALA A 495 -5.00 -9.37 8.74
C ALA A 495 -6.07 -8.69 9.61
N ALA A 496 -5.68 -8.16 10.78
CA ALA A 496 -6.55 -7.40 11.65
C ALA A 496 -6.97 -6.04 11.05
N LEU A 497 -6.09 -5.39 10.26
CA LEU A 497 -6.42 -4.10 9.64
C LEU A 497 -7.37 -4.26 8.44
N LEU A 498 -7.19 -5.27 7.62
CA LEU A 498 -8.11 -5.61 6.53
C LEU A 498 -9.46 -6.10 7.10
N LEU A 499 -9.47 -6.90 8.17
CA LEU A 499 -10.69 -7.30 8.89
C LEU A 499 -11.36 -6.11 9.58
N ALA A 500 -10.62 -5.19 10.19
CA ALA A 500 -11.17 -3.98 10.79
C ALA A 500 -11.74 -3.01 9.73
N MET A 501 -11.14 -2.97 8.54
CA MET A 501 -11.66 -2.22 7.39
C MET A 501 -13.02 -2.76 6.93
N TRP A 502 -13.27 -4.07 7.07
CA TRP A 502 -14.50 -4.74 6.67
C TRP A 502 -15.56 -4.80 7.79
N ALA A 503 -15.18 -5.09 9.03
CA ALA A 503 -16.09 -5.17 10.17
C ALA A 503 -16.83 -3.85 10.42
N ASN A 504 -16.19 -2.71 10.17
CA ASN A 504 -16.81 -1.39 10.36
C ASN A 504 -17.86 -1.05 9.30
N THR A 505 -17.81 -1.63 8.10
CA THR A 505 -18.87 -1.52 7.08
C THR A 505 -20.06 -2.42 7.38
N ALA A 506 -19.83 -3.64 7.85
CA ALA A 506 -20.90 -4.56 8.26
C ALA A 506 -21.68 -4.03 9.48
N HIS A 507 -20.98 -3.46 10.47
CA HIS A 507 -21.62 -2.91 11.68
C HIS A 507 -22.50 -1.67 11.42
N ARG A 508 -22.21 -0.88 10.37
CA ARG A 508 -23.07 0.24 9.94
C ARG A 508 -24.29 -0.21 9.13
N ALA A 509 -24.20 -1.35 8.42
CA ALA A 509 -25.33 -1.90 7.69
C ALA A 509 -26.37 -2.54 8.62
N THR A 510 -25.96 -3.18 9.71
CA THR A 510 -26.85 -3.80 10.71
C THR A 510 -27.57 -2.78 11.61
N ARG A 511 -26.97 -1.61 11.88
CA ARG A 511 -27.61 -0.56 12.66
C ARG A 511 -28.73 0.22 11.92
N ARG A 512 -28.89 0.03 10.61
CA ARG A 512 -29.97 0.65 9.83
C ARG A 512 -31.23 -0.22 9.70
N ARG A 513 -31.31 -1.38 10.34
CA ARG A 513 -32.48 -2.26 10.35
C ARG A 513 -32.89 -2.65 11.77
N ALA A 514 -33.17 -1.67 12.62
CA ALA A 514 -33.99 -1.91 13.79
C ALA A 514 -35.46 -1.69 13.38
N PRO A 515 -36.37 -2.66 13.53
CA PRO A 515 -37.79 -2.42 13.33
C PRO A 515 -38.31 -1.49 14.41
N ALA A 516 -39.24 -0.61 14.03
CA ALA A 516 -39.96 0.26 14.95
C ALA A 516 -40.72 -0.60 15.98
N PRO A 517 -40.87 -0.16 17.24
CA PRO A 517 -41.64 -0.88 18.23
C PRO A 517 -43.11 -0.94 17.81
N ALA A 518 -43.69 -2.13 17.89
CA ALA A 518 -45.11 -2.37 17.67
C ALA A 518 -45.92 -1.59 18.70
N THR A 519 -46.89 -0.82 18.23
CA THR A 519 -47.93 -0.18 19.04
C THR A 519 -48.82 -1.27 19.66
N ALA A 520 -49.00 -1.19 20.96
CA ALA A 520 -49.95 -2.04 21.70
C ALA A 520 -51.40 -1.80 21.21
N PRO A 521 -52.28 -2.79 21.21
CA PRO A 521 -53.68 -2.58 20.87
C PRO A 521 -54.42 -1.89 22.01
N ASP A 522 -55.20 -0.89 21.63
CA ASP A 522 -56.17 -0.21 22.50
C ASP A 522 -57.19 -1.24 23.03
N VAL A 523 -57.36 -1.27 24.34
CA VAL A 523 -58.45 -1.99 25.02
C VAL A 523 -59.54 -0.95 25.28
N ASP A 524 -60.68 -1.05 24.60
CA ASP A 524 -61.90 -0.30 24.85
C ASP A 524 -62.53 -0.78 26.14
N PRO A 525 -63.03 0.14 27.01
CA PRO A 525 -63.81 -0.24 28.20
C PRO A 525 -65.30 -0.20 27.92
N ALA A 526 -65.93 -1.34 28.11
CA ALA A 526 -67.35 -1.43 28.40
C ALA A 526 -67.63 -2.61 29.33
#